data_1b0139546a36bcefeb32e77065462fff
#
_entry.id   1b0139546a36bcefeb32e77065462fff
#
_cell.length_a   1.000
_cell.length_b   1.000
_cell.length_c   1.000
_cell.angle_alpha   90.00
_cell.angle_beta   90.00
_cell.angle_gamma   90.00
#
_symmetry.space_group_name_H-M   'P 1'
#
loop_
_entity.id
_entity.type
_entity.pdbx_description
1 polymer ?
#
loop_
_entity_poly.entity_id
_entity_poly.type
_entity_poly.pdbx_seq_one_letter_code
_entity_poly.pdbx_strand_id
1 'polypeptide(L)'
;MKNTMKKLLALLLALVLTLALVAVVVSLLPRQPKAESGLGQRKDGVSTILLIGTDQGGARTDTLMLLTADRPGRRLSLVSIPRDTLVNGSYAVPKINSVYGANGGGAEGIEMLLTRVEQSIGFRPDGYILIRLDAFVDFVDALGGVSFDVPVDMFYNDPSQDLYIALEQGLQTLTGQEAMGLVRFRSGYADADLGRVQVQRQFLSALIDQAVSLKGVAQSPRLLRIFLDHTETDLTAGNFLWLAETALLADRDNIQTATLPGSPRAIGDGSYYVLDPASVAQTVNTYCNPYARDVTTDDLEIRQG
;
A
#
# COMPACT_ATOMS: atom_id res chain seq x y z
N MET A 1 60.37 5.17 1.55
CA MET A 1 59.23 5.67 0.73
C MET A 1 58.16 4.66 0.43
N LYS A 2 58.40 3.49 -0.18
CA LYS A 2 57.35 2.49 -0.53
C LYS A 2 56.53 2.01 0.69
N ASN A 3 57.10 1.85 1.88
CA ASN A 3 56.42 1.33 3.06
C ASN A 3 55.50 2.39 3.73
N THR A 4 55.86 3.67 3.67
CA THR A 4 55.06 4.78 4.19
C THR A 4 53.82 5.01 3.33
N MET A 5 53.98 4.87 2.01
CA MET A 5 52.89 5.02 1.05
C MET A 5 51.84 3.87 1.16
N LYS A 6 52.33 2.64 1.42
CA LYS A 6 51.40 1.50 1.69
C LYS A 6 50.60 1.67 3.00
N LYS A 7 51.25 2.20 4.04
CA LYS A 7 50.58 2.51 5.32
C LYS A 7 49.55 3.61 5.17
N LEU A 8 49.89 4.67 4.40
CA LEU A 8 48.95 5.78 4.11
C LEU A 8 47.74 5.29 3.30
N LEU A 9 47.96 4.43 2.29
CA LEU A 9 46.90 3.85 1.47
C LEU A 9 45.98 2.93 2.31
N ALA A 10 46.56 2.12 3.22
CA ALA A 10 45.79 1.27 4.13
C ALA A 10 44.96 2.08 5.12
N LEU A 11 45.48 3.20 5.62
CA LEU A 11 44.74 4.12 6.50
C LEU A 11 43.58 4.80 5.76
N LEU A 12 43.82 5.25 4.52
CA LEU A 12 42.77 5.83 3.66
C LEU A 12 41.65 4.82 3.35
N LEU A 13 42.04 3.58 3.01
CA LEU A 13 41.07 2.51 2.76
C LEU A 13 40.26 2.19 4.03
N ALA A 14 40.90 2.09 5.19
CA ALA A 14 40.21 1.88 6.47
C ALA A 14 39.23 3.01 6.78
N LEU A 15 39.63 4.25 6.53
CA LEU A 15 38.75 5.44 6.72
C LEU A 15 37.54 5.37 5.77
N VAL A 16 37.75 5.05 4.49
CA VAL A 16 36.65 4.92 3.51
C VAL A 16 35.70 3.81 3.90
N LEU A 17 36.21 2.65 4.32
CA LEU A 17 35.39 1.52 4.79
C LEU A 17 34.59 1.87 6.05
N THR A 18 35.22 2.60 6.98
CA THR A 18 34.54 3.07 8.20
C THR A 18 33.43 4.06 7.87
N LEU A 19 33.67 5.03 6.98
CA LEU A 19 32.66 6.00 6.52
C LEU A 19 31.54 5.31 5.76
N ALA A 20 31.84 4.32 4.92
CA ALA A 20 30.84 3.52 4.23
C ALA A 20 29.98 2.73 5.22
N LEU A 21 30.61 2.08 6.24
CA LEU A 21 29.88 1.37 7.28
C LEU A 21 28.98 2.30 8.09
N VAL A 22 29.50 3.48 8.48
CA VAL A 22 28.71 4.51 9.19
C VAL A 22 27.55 4.96 8.31
N ALA A 23 27.75 5.21 7.01
CA ALA A 23 26.67 5.58 6.11
C ALA A 23 25.59 4.49 6.00
N VAL A 24 25.99 3.22 5.93
CA VAL A 24 25.05 2.09 5.94
C VAL A 24 24.29 2.03 7.27
N VAL A 25 24.97 2.12 8.41
CA VAL A 25 24.31 2.12 9.73
C VAL A 25 23.34 3.30 9.87
N VAL A 26 23.76 4.51 9.44
CA VAL A 26 22.90 5.70 9.49
C VAL A 26 21.69 5.56 8.55
N SER A 27 21.85 4.91 7.39
CA SER A 27 20.72 4.65 6.47
C SER A 27 19.70 3.64 7.01
N LEU A 28 20.13 2.79 7.96
CA LEU A 28 19.29 1.81 8.66
C LEU A 28 18.63 2.36 9.93
N LEU A 29 18.94 3.60 10.34
CA LEU A 29 18.24 4.21 11.48
C LEU A 29 16.79 4.52 11.13
N PRO A 30 15.85 4.25 12.04
CA PRO A 30 14.45 4.58 11.83
C PRO A 30 14.27 6.07 11.53
N ARG A 31 13.59 6.37 10.43
CA ARG A 31 13.33 7.75 9.98
C ARG A 31 11.87 7.90 9.58
N GLN A 32 11.18 8.83 10.19
CA GLN A 32 9.81 9.17 9.82
C GLN A 32 9.76 9.61 8.35
N PRO A 33 8.90 8.99 7.50
CA PRO A 33 8.63 9.50 6.16
C PRO A 33 7.99 10.88 6.25
N LYS A 34 8.41 11.82 5.42
CA LYS A 34 7.87 13.19 5.39
C LYS A 34 7.90 13.72 3.96
N ALA A 35 6.75 14.13 3.43
CA ALA A 35 6.66 14.93 2.22
C ALA A 35 6.54 16.41 2.57
N GLU A 36 6.96 17.28 1.67
CA GLU A 36 6.68 18.70 1.74
C GLU A 36 5.28 18.97 1.16
N SER A 37 4.48 19.76 1.85
CA SER A 37 3.17 20.19 1.38
C SER A 37 2.87 21.61 1.88
N GLY A 38 2.04 22.33 1.15
CA GLY A 38 1.59 23.68 1.48
C GLY A 38 0.71 23.81 2.73
N LEU A 39 0.37 22.68 3.41
CA LEU A 39 -0.49 22.70 4.61
C LEU A 39 0.20 23.15 5.91
N GLY A 40 1.50 23.47 5.87
CA GLY A 40 2.24 24.08 6.99
C GLY A 40 2.83 23.06 7.97
N GLN A 41 2.69 23.32 9.29
CA GLN A 41 3.39 22.55 10.32
C GLN A 41 2.89 21.08 10.38
N ARG A 42 3.83 20.15 10.42
CA ARG A 42 3.54 18.71 10.55
C ARG A 42 3.41 18.28 12.01
N LYS A 43 2.58 17.27 12.24
CA LYS A 43 2.55 16.52 13.50
C LYS A 43 3.78 15.62 13.57
N ASP A 44 4.54 15.68 14.66
CA ASP A 44 5.64 14.76 14.86
C ASP A 44 5.13 13.34 15.12
N GLY A 45 5.80 12.38 14.49
CA GLY A 45 5.45 10.96 14.63
C GLY A 45 4.18 10.54 13.88
N VAL A 46 3.64 11.37 12.97
CA VAL A 46 2.49 11.03 12.11
C VAL A 46 2.89 11.08 10.65
N SER A 47 2.69 9.98 9.92
CA SER A 47 2.96 9.89 8.47
C SER A 47 1.89 9.12 7.75
N THR A 48 1.60 9.54 6.53
CA THR A 48 0.59 8.93 5.65
C THR A 48 1.22 8.46 4.34
N ILE A 49 1.13 7.17 4.08
CA ILE A 49 1.72 6.48 2.93
C ILE A 49 0.61 6.01 2.00
N LEU A 50 0.77 6.20 0.69
CA LEU A 50 -0.13 5.65 -0.31
C LEU A 50 0.26 4.20 -0.63
N LEU A 51 -0.62 3.27 -0.34
CA LEU A 51 -0.52 1.86 -0.75
C LEU A 51 -1.24 1.68 -2.08
N ILE A 52 -0.57 1.10 -3.06
CA ILE A 52 -1.05 0.93 -4.43
C ILE A 52 -0.91 -0.55 -4.80
N GLY A 53 -2.01 -1.19 -5.19
CA GLY A 53 -2.00 -2.53 -5.78
C GLY A 53 -2.36 -2.46 -7.25
N THR A 54 -1.50 -2.97 -8.14
CA THR A 54 -1.80 -3.03 -9.58
C THR A 54 -2.42 -4.36 -9.96
N ASP A 55 -3.15 -4.37 -11.10
CA ASP A 55 -3.60 -5.60 -11.75
C ASP A 55 -2.41 -6.40 -12.38
N GLN A 56 -2.68 -7.62 -12.87
CA GLN A 56 -1.66 -8.46 -13.52
C GLN A 56 -0.99 -7.81 -14.73
N GLY A 57 -1.68 -6.90 -15.42
CA GLY A 57 -1.14 -6.14 -16.55
C GLY A 57 -0.38 -4.89 -16.15
N GLY A 58 -0.37 -4.51 -14.86
CA GLY A 58 0.26 -3.28 -14.38
C GLY A 58 -0.37 -1.99 -14.91
N ALA A 59 -1.52 -2.10 -15.61
CA ALA A 59 -2.16 -0.96 -16.26
C ALA A 59 -3.18 -0.25 -15.36
N ARG A 60 -3.73 -0.93 -14.36
CA ARG A 60 -4.74 -0.38 -13.44
C ARG A 60 -4.33 -0.55 -12.01
N THR A 61 -4.64 0.45 -11.21
CA THR A 61 -4.44 0.40 -9.75
C THR A 61 -5.76 0.04 -9.07
N ASP A 62 -6.02 -1.25 -8.92
CA ASP A 62 -7.30 -1.74 -8.38
C ASP A 62 -7.42 -1.58 -6.86
N THR A 63 -6.32 -1.36 -6.17
CA THR A 63 -6.28 -1.07 -4.74
C THR A 63 -5.53 0.23 -4.50
N LEU A 64 -6.21 1.18 -3.85
CA LEU A 64 -5.64 2.45 -3.40
C LEU A 64 -6.06 2.69 -1.95
N MET A 65 -5.07 2.78 -1.05
CA MET A 65 -5.31 2.96 0.38
C MET A 65 -4.29 3.94 0.96
N LEU A 66 -4.73 4.80 1.87
CA LEU A 66 -3.86 5.62 2.69
C LEU A 66 -3.60 4.90 4.01
N LEU A 67 -2.36 4.52 4.26
CA LEU A 67 -1.90 4.00 5.55
C LEU A 67 -1.35 5.17 6.36
N THR A 68 -1.99 5.50 7.48
CA THR A 68 -1.47 6.50 8.41
C THR A 68 -0.94 5.82 9.66
N ALA A 69 0.32 6.08 9.96
CA ALA A 69 1.02 5.64 11.15
C ALA A 69 1.12 6.84 12.12
N ASP A 70 0.42 6.76 13.24
CA ASP A 70 0.39 7.77 14.31
C ASP A 70 1.07 7.17 15.54
N ARG A 71 2.39 7.43 15.66
CA ARG A 71 3.23 6.88 16.74
C ARG A 71 2.84 7.44 18.12
N PRO A 72 2.64 8.76 18.31
CA PRO A 72 2.14 9.31 19.58
C PRO A 72 0.78 8.76 19.97
N GLY A 73 -0.14 8.63 19.02
CA GLY A 73 -1.48 8.08 19.26
C GLY A 73 -1.54 6.57 19.33
N ARG A 74 -0.40 5.84 19.11
CA ARG A 74 -0.32 4.37 19.04
C ARG A 74 -1.38 3.77 18.13
N ARG A 75 -1.63 4.42 16.99
CA ARG A 75 -2.73 4.17 16.09
C ARG A 75 -2.24 3.91 14.66
N LEU A 76 -2.92 2.97 13.98
CA LEU A 76 -2.84 2.80 12.54
C LEU A 76 -4.22 3.09 11.94
N SER A 77 -4.24 3.83 10.84
CA SER A 77 -5.47 4.07 10.08
C SER A 77 -5.29 3.63 8.63
N LEU A 78 -6.30 2.99 8.08
CA LEU A 78 -6.36 2.58 6.67
C LEU A 78 -7.59 3.21 6.04
N VAL A 79 -7.40 4.15 5.10
CA VAL A 79 -8.48 4.82 4.38
C VAL A 79 -8.45 4.39 2.92
N SER A 80 -9.47 3.67 2.47
CA SER A 80 -9.59 3.24 1.08
C SER A 80 -10.04 4.38 0.19
N ILE A 81 -9.43 4.51 -0.99
CA ILE A 81 -9.87 5.38 -2.08
C ILE A 81 -10.59 4.49 -3.10
N PRO A 82 -11.91 4.68 -3.35
CA PRO A 82 -12.62 3.86 -4.31
C PRO A 82 -11.99 3.95 -5.70
N ARG A 83 -11.74 2.81 -6.34
CA ARG A 83 -11.02 2.73 -7.61
C ARG A 83 -11.72 3.47 -8.76
N ASP A 84 -13.04 3.61 -8.68
CA ASP A 84 -13.86 4.30 -9.67
C ASP A 84 -14.03 5.81 -9.39
N THR A 85 -13.24 6.35 -8.43
CA THR A 85 -13.26 7.77 -8.05
C THR A 85 -13.02 8.64 -9.29
N LEU A 86 -13.95 9.57 -9.53
CA LEU A 86 -13.85 10.56 -10.61
C LEU A 86 -12.71 11.54 -10.31
N VAL A 87 -11.81 11.72 -11.25
CA VAL A 87 -10.63 12.60 -11.09
C VAL A 87 -10.56 13.67 -12.17
N ASN A 88 -9.81 14.72 -11.89
CA ASN A 88 -9.49 15.77 -12.85
C ASN A 88 -8.52 15.27 -13.93
N GLY A 89 -8.53 15.92 -15.09
CA GLY A 89 -7.64 15.62 -16.21
C GLY A 89 -8.37 15.11 -17.44
N SER A 90 -7.65 15.11 -18.55
CA SER A 90 -8.16 14.70 -19.88
C SER A 90 -7.86 13.22 -20.10
N TYR A 91 -8.52 12.34 -19.37
CA TYR A 91 -8.42 10.89 -19.53
C TYR A 91 -9.60 10.36 -20.36
N ALA A 92 -9.36 9.34 -21.18
CA ALA A 92 -10.45 8.62 -21.86
C ALA A 92 -11.45 8.03 -20.85
N VAL A 93 -10.96 7.56 -19.71
CA VAL A 93 -11.75 7.12 -18.58
C VAL A 93 -11.22 7.83 -17.32
N PRO A 94 -11.86 8.93 -16.85
CA PRO A 94 -11.35 9.74 -15.76
C PRO A 94 -11.62 9.10 -14.37
N LYS A 95 -11.18 7.84 -14.20
CA LYS A 95 -11.19 7.12 -12.94
C LYS A 95 -9.79 7.06 -12.35
N ILE A 96 -9.68 7.17 -11.03
CA ILE A 96 -8.37 7.19 -10.36
C ILE A 96 -7.53 5.93 -10.65
N ASN A 97 -8.17 4.77 -10.81
CA ASN A 97 -7.48 3.51 -11.12
C ASN A 97 -6.87 3.47 -12.53
N SER A 98 -7.29 4.34 -13.45
CA SER A 98 -6.74 4.42 -14.80
C SER A 98 -5.57 5.38 -14.92
N VAL A 99 -5.35 6.26 -13.93
CA VAL A 99 -4.38 7.36 -14.00
C VAL A 99 -2.96 6.83 -14.19
N TYR A 100 -2.55 5.82 -13.42
CA TYR A 100 -1.22 5.24 -13.50
C TYR A 100 -0.88 4.72 -14.89
N GLY A 101 -1.73 3.84 -15.44
CA GLY A 101 -1.51 3.26 -16.77
C GLY A 101 -1.69 4.25 -17.92
N ALA A 102 -2.65 5.19 -17.80
CA ALA A 102 -2.88 6.22 -18.81
C ALA A 102 -1.68 7.18 -18.99
N ASN A 103 -0.78 7.24 -18.00
CA ASN A 103 0.47 8.01 -18.04
C ASN A 103 1.71 7.11 -18.21
N GLY A 104 1.54 5.92 -18.82
CA GLY A 104 2.64 5.03 -19.19
C GLY A 104 3.21 4.20 -18.04
N GLY A 105 2.61 4.24 -16.84
CA GLY A 105 3.15 3.57 -15.66
C GLY A 105 4.48 4.16 -15.16
N GLY A 106 5.22 3.42 -14.34
CA GLY A 106 6.51 3.85 -13.81
C GLY A 106 6.47 5.20 -13.08
N ALA A 107 7.57 5.95 -13.12
CA ALA A 107 7.70 7.20 -12.37
C ALA A 107 6.68 8.28 -12.78
N GLU A 108 6.38 8.42 -14.07
CA GLU A 108 5.38 9.40 -14.54
C GLU A 108 3.97 9.01 -14.11
N GLY A 109 3.61 7.73 -14.23
CA GLY A 109 2.32 7.21 -13.78
C GLY A 109 2.12 7.39 -12.29
N ILE A 110 3.15 7.14 -11.48
CA ILE A 110 3.13 7.37 -10.03
C ILE A 110 2.95 8.86 -9.71
N GLU A 111 3.71 9.74 -10.33
CA GLU A 111 3.64 11.19 -10.07
C GLU A 111 2.24 11.73 -10.37
N MET A 112 1.65 11.31 -11.48
CA MET A 112 0.30 11.71 -11.84
C MET A 112 -0.75 11.13 -10.88
N LEU A 113 -0.57 9.88 -10.43
CA LEU A 113 -1.46 9.27 -9.45
C LEU A 113 -1.38 9.99 -8.10
N LEU A 114 -0.17 10.27 -7.60
CA LEU A 114 0.04 11.04 -6.38
C LEU A 114 -0.60 12.42 -6.46
N THR A 115 -0.48 13.11 -7.61
CA THR A 115 -1.16 14.39 -7.85
C THR A 115 -2.68 14.27 -7.75
N ARG A 116 -3.31 13.21 -8.31
CA ARG A 116 -4.76 13.01 -8.20
C ARG A 116 -5.21 12.64 -6.80
N VAL A 117 -4.38 11.89 -6.08
CA VAL A 117 -4.62 11.62 -4.66
C VAL A 117 -4.53 12.91 -3.85
N GLU A 118 -3.48 13.71 -4.04
CA GLU A 118 -3.32 15.03 -3.38
C GLU A 118 -4.53 15.93 -3.60
N GLN A 119 -5.00 16.05 -4.83
CA GLN A 119 -6.23 16.81 -5.16
C GLN A 119 -7.47 16.28 -4.44
N SER A 120 -7.53 14.97 -4.21
CA SER A 120 -8.66 14.33 -3.53
C SER A 120 -8.64 14.47 -2.01
N ILE A 121 -7.46 14.57 -1.37
CA ILE A 121 -7.31 14.57 0.08
C ILE A 121 -6.71 15.85 0.67
N GLY A 122 -6.26 16.78 -0.20
CA GLY A 122 -5.76 18.11 0.18
C GLY A 122 -4.29 18.14 0.58
N PHE A 123 -3.55 17.03 0.52
CA PHE A 123 -2.12 16.99 0.77
C PHE A 123 -1.45 15.82 0.05
N ARG A 124 -0.14 15.97 -0.21
CA ARG A 124 0.66 14.90 -0.80
C ARG A 124 0.98 13.84 0.26
N PRO A 125 0.76 12.54 0.01
CA PRO A 125 1.24 11.46 0.87
C PRO A 125 2.75 11.52 1.10
N ASP A 126 3.23 11.05 2.25
CA ASP A 126 4.64 11.10 2.68
C ASP A 126 5.54 10.12 1.94
N GLY A 127 4.97 9.29 1.14
CA GLY A 127 5.59 8.33 0.27
C GLY A 127 4.56 7.37 -0.29
N TYR A 128 5.02 6.43 -1.09
CA TYR A 128 4.16 5.40 -1.67
C TYR A 128 4.81 4.03 -1.60
N ILE A 129 3.98 3.00 -1.67
CA ILE A 129 4.34 1.61 -1.88
C ILE A 129 3.43 1.06 -2.96
N LEU A 130 3.98 0.79 -4.14
CA LEU A 130 3.28 0.10 -5.22
C LEU A 130 3.69 -1.36 -5.21
N ILE A 131 2.71 -2.25 -5.08
CA ILE A 131 2.90 -3.70 -5.08
C ILE A 131 2.18 -4.27 -6.30
N ARG A 132 2.90 -5.03 -7.10
CA ARG A 132 2.30 -5.75 -8.23
C ARG A 132 1.58 -6.99 -7.72
N LEU A 133 0.49 -7.33 -8.37
CA LEU A 133 -0.36 -8.45 -7.95
C LEU A 133 0.37 -9.81 -7.99
N ASP A 134 1.32 -9.97 -8.91
CA ASP A 134 2.19 -11.15 -9.01
C ASP A 134 3.08 -11.33 -7.76
N ALA A 135 3.49 -10.23 -7.11
CA ALA A 135 4.23 -10.28 -5.85
C ALA A 135 3.48 -11.03 -4.74
N PHE A 136 2.16 -10.90 -4.69
CA PHE A 136 1.34 -11.60 -3.71
C PHE A 136 1.43 -13.12 -3.90
N VAL A 137 1.38 -13.59 -5.15
CA VAL A 137 1.51 -15.02 -5.49
C VAL A 137 2.88 -15.53 -5.07
N ASP A 138 3.94 -14.83 -5.48
CA ASP A 138 5.32 -15.21 -5.17
C ASP A 138 5.62 -15.19 -3.66
N PHE A 139 5.00 -14.24 -2.92
CA PHE A 139 5.14 -14.13 -1.48
C PHE A 139 4.49 -15.30 -0.75
N VAL A 140 3.25 -15.66 -1.12
CA VAL A 140 2.55 -16.82 -0.55
C VAL A 140 3.31 -18.12 -0.86
N ASP A 141 3.78 -18.30 -2.10
CA ASP A 141 4.55 -19.47 -2.51
C ASP A 141 5.90 -19.55 -1.79
N ALA A 142 6.55 -18.41 -1.55
CA ALA A 142 7.80 -18.35 -0.77
C ALA A 142 7.61 -18.77 0.69
N LEU A 143 6.45 -18.52 1.28
CA LEU A 143 6.07 -19.01 2.61
C LEU A 143 5.78 -20.52 2.62
N GLY A 144 5.67 -21.14 1.44
CA GLY A 144 5.26 -22.54 1.27
C GLY A 144 3.76 -22.73 1.39
N GLY A 145 3.00 -21.71 1.02
CA GLY A 145 1.55 -21.63 1.13
C GLY A 145 1.07 -21.08 2.47
N VAL A 146 -0.22 -20.77 2.55
CA VAL A 146 -0.89 -20.27 3.75
C VAL A 146 -2.01 -21.22 4.14
N SER A 147 -1.99 -21.71 5.38
CA SER A 147 -3.08 -22.53 5.94
C SER A 147 -4.28 -21.64 6.21
N PHE A 148 -5.41 -21.94 5.57
CA PHE A 148 -6.62 -21.13 5.66
C PHE A 148 -7.88 -22.02 5.62
N ASP A 149 -8.87 -21.67 6.42
CA ASP A 149 -10.18 -22.31 6.43
C ASP A 149 -11.09 -21.59 5.43
N VAL A 150 -11.24 -22.19 4.25
CA VAL A 150 -12.07 -21.66 3.16
C VAL A 150 -13.54 -21.74 3.56
N PRO A 151 -14.28 -20.61 3.64
CA PRO A 151 -15.59 -20.58 4.26
C PRO A 151 -16.71 -21.22 3.44
N VAL A 152 -16.55 -21.29 2.13
CA VAL A 152 -17.54 -21.85 1.17
C VAL A 152 -16.80 -22.43 -0.04
N ASP A 153 -17.45 -23.32 -0.78
CA ASP A 153 -16.94 -23.75 -2.08
C ASP A 153 -16.86 -22.57 -3.05
N MET A 154 -15.71 -22.39 -3.69
CA MET A 154 -15.43 -21.28 -4.61
C MET A 154 -15.09 -21.83 -5.99
N PHE A 155 -16.08 -21.82 -6.88
CA PHE A 155 -15.90 -22.22 -8.28
C PHE A 155 -16.24 -21.04 -9.18
N TYR A 156 -15.26 -20.57 -9.94
CA TYR A 156 -15.42 -19.44 -10.87
C TYR A 156 -14.47 -19.58 -12.04
N ASN A 157 -14.96 -19.34 -13.24
CA ASN A 157 -14.15 -19.38 -14.45
C ASN A 157 -14.48 -18.16 -15.32
N ASP A 158 -13.48 -17.30 -15.50
CA ASP A 158 -13.56 -16.13 -16.38
C ASP A 158 -12.30 -16.07 -17.28
N PRO A 159 -12.37 -16.70 -18.48
CA PRO A 159 -11.24 -16.71 -19.40
C PRO A 159 -10.83 -15.30 -19.88
N SER A 160 -11.74 -14.31 -19.84
CA SER A 160 -11.43 -12.94 -20.26
C SER A 160 -10.50 -12.21 -19.27
N GLN A 161 -10.45 -12.66 -18.03
CA GLN A 161 -9.61 -12.14 -16.97
C GLN A 161 -8.47 -13.11 -16.57
N ASP A 162 -8.30 -14.20 -17.33
CA ASP A 162 -7.40 -15.31 -16.96
C ASP A 162 -7.57 -15.73 -15.49
N LEU A 163 -8.84 -15.87 -15.07
CA LEU A 163 -9.21 -16.17 -13.70
C LEU A 163 -9.95 -17.50 -13.62
N TYR A 164 -9.28 -18.50 -13.05
CA TYR A 164 -9.86 -19.77 -12.70
C TYR A 164 -9.74 -19.99 -11.20
N ILE A 165 -10.86 -20.22 -10.52
CA ILE A 165 -10.93 -20.48 -9.07
C ILE A 165 -11.62 -21.83 -8.88
N ALA A 166 -10.96 -22.73 -8.16
CA ALA A 166 -11.50 -24.03 -7.77
C ALA A 166 -10.99 -24.35 -6.36
N LEU A 167 -11.73 -23.92 -5.34
CA LEU A 167 -11.43 -24.16 -3.92
C LEU A 167 -12.62 -24.81 -3.26
N GLU A 168 -12.39 -25.90 -2.55
CA GLU A 168 -13.40 -26.55 -1.72
C GLU A 168 -13.46 -25.87 -0.34
N GLN A 169 -14.61 -25.95 0.33
CA GLN A 169 -14.78 -25.47 1.69
C GLN A 169 -13.91 -26.30 2.66
N GLY A 170 -13.30 -25.63 3.65
CA GLY A 170 -12.57 -26.26 4.75
C GLY A 170 -11.10 -25.85 4.82
N LEU A 171 -10.39 -26.42 5.82
CA LEU A 171 -9.00 -26.12 6.11
C LEU A 171 -8.07 -26.73 5.06
N GLN A 172 -7.32 -25.89 4.38
CA GLN A 172 -6.34 -26.30 3.35
C GLN A 172 -5.15 -25.35 3.30
N THR A 173 -4.04 -25.79 2.71
CA THR A 173 -2.88 -24.93 2.47
C THR A 173 -2.99 -24.38 1.06
N LEU A 174 -3.22 -23.07 0.95
CA LEU A 174 -3.38 -22.40 -0.33
C LEU A 174 -2.01 -22.00 -0.91
N THR A 175 -1.79 -22.35 -2.16
CA THR A 175 -0.70 -21.79 -2.98
C THR A 175 -0.95 -20.32 -3.29
N GLY A 176 0.03 -19.63 -3.87
CA GLY A 176 -0.14 -18.23 -4.25
C GLY A 176 -1.28 -17.99 -5.23
N GLN A 177 -1.45 -18.87 -6.21
CA GLN A 177 -2.55 -18.79 -7.19
C GLN A 177 -3.92 -19.06 -6.54
N GLU A 178 -4.02 -20.04 -5.68
CA GLU A 178 -5.24 -20.34 -4.93
C GLU A 178 -5.62 -19.22 -3.97
N ALA A 179 -4.63 -18.64 -3.28
CA ALA A 179 -4.82 -17.47 -2.42
C ALA A 179 -5.27 -16.25 -3.23
N MET A 180 -4.71 -16.05 -4.43
CA MET A 180 -5.16 -15.01 -5.36
C MET A 180 -6.60 -15.23 -5.79
N GLY A 181 -6.98 -16.47 -6.10
CA GLY A 181 -8.36 -16.84 -6.39
C GLY A 181 -9.30 -16.51 -5.23
N LEU A 182 -8.92 -16.91 -4.01
CA LEU A 182 -9.68 -16.63 -2.79
C LEU A 182 -9.98 -15.14 -2.60
N VAL A 183 -8.97 -14.27 -2.69
CA VAL A 183 -9.13 -12.82 -2.46
C VAL A 183 -9.88 -12.11 -3.59
N ARG A 184 -9.92 -12.70 -4.80
CA ARG A 184 -10.65 -12.19 -5.97
C ARG A 184 -12.07 -12.71 -6.07
N PHE A 185 -12.42 -13.76 -5.34
CA PHE A 185 -13.75 -14.39 -5.39
C PHE A 185 -14.84 -13.43 -4.91
N ARG A 186 -15.93 -13.29 -5.68
CA ARG A 186 -17.03 -12.36 -5.42
C ARG A 186 -18.41 -13.00 -5.34
N SER A 187 -18.55 -14.24 -5.81
CA SER A 187 -19.81 -14.95 -5.87
C SER A 187 -19.96 -15.90 -4.67
N GLY A 188 -21.20 -16.23 -4.28
CA GLY A 188 -21.47 -17.27 -3.28
C GLY A 188 -21.47 -16.84 -1.81
N TYR A 189 -21.19 -15.59 -1.47
CA TYR A 189 -21.36 -15.10 -0.10
C TYR A 189 -22.80 -14.65 0.14
N ALA A 190 -23.36 -14.98 1.33
CA ALA A 190 -24.71 -14.58 1.71
C ALA A 190 -24.92 -13.06 1.68
N ASP A 191 -23.87 -12.29 2.07
CA ASP A 191 -23.83 -10.83 2.05
C ASP A 191 -22.77 -10.33 1.07
N ALA A 192 -22.79 -10.82 -0.14
CA ALA A 192 -21.96 -10.50 -1.31
C ALA A 192 -20.62 -9.73 -1.01
N ASP A 193 -20.66 -8.45 -0.74
CA ASP A 193 -19.46 -7.61 -0.57
C ASP A 193 -18.87 -7.66 0.86
N LEU A 194 -19.70 -7.79 1.88
CA LEU A 194 -19.27 -7.90 3.28
C LEU A 194 -18.54 -9.23 3.54
N GLY A 195 -19.02 -10.32 2.97
CA GLY A 195 -18.38 -11.64 3.05
C GLY A 195 -16.98 -11.62 2.45
N ARG A 196 -16.82 -11.00 1.28
CA ARG A 196 -15.50 -10.84 0.63
C ARG A 196 -14.51 -10.07 1.51
N VAL A 197 -14.90 -8.92 2.05
CA VAL A 197 -14.03 -8.10 2.91
C VAL A 197 -13.61 -8.85 4.16
N GLN A 198 -14.53 -9.63 4.74
CA GLN A 198 -14.23 -10.46 5.90
C GLN A 198 -13.20 -11.55 5.58
N VAL A 199 -13.37 -12.27 4.47
CA VAL A 199 -12.43 -13.31 4.01
C VAL A 199 -11.06 -12.72 3.71
N GLN A 200 -10.99 -11.58 3.02
CA GLN A 200 -9.73 -10.87 2.76
C GLN A 200 -9.00 -10.49 4.05
N ARG A 201 -9.71 -9.99 5.06
CA ARG A 201 -9.14 -9.67 6.37
C ARG A 201 -8.63 -10.91 7.11
N GLN A 202 -9.42 -11.98 7.12
CA GLN A 202 -9.04 -13.25 7.76
C GLN A 202 -7.82 -13.86 7.07
N PHE A 203 -7.79 -13.84 5.74
CA PHE A 203 -6.64 -14.34 4.98
C PHE A 203 -5.39 -13.49 5.23
N LEU A 204 -5.52 -12.16 5.27
CA LEU A 204 -4.40 -11.28 5.61
C LEU A 204 -3.84 -11.57 7.01
N SER A 205 -4.70 -11.83 7.99
CA SER A 205 -4.26 -12.25 9.34
C SER A 205 -3.49 -13.57 9.29
N ALA A 206 -4.02 -14.59 8.60
CA ALA A 206 -3.36 -15.88 8.44
C ALA A 206 -2.00 -15.75 7.72
N LEU A 207 -1.92 -14.89 6.70
CA LEU A 207 -0.68 -14.59 5.99
C LEU A 207 0.37 -13.95 6.91
N ILE A 208 -0.03 -13.00 7.74
CA ILE A 208 0.85 -12.37 8.73
C ILE A 208 1.33 -13.40 9.74
N ASP A 209 0.44 -14.21 10.29
CA ASP A 209 0.78 -15.24 11.28
C ASP A 209 1.77 -16.25 10.68
N GLN A 210 1.59 -16.64 9.42
CA GLN A 210 2.50 -17.52 8.70
C GLN A 210 3.87 -16.85 8.49
N ALA A 211 3.89 -15.56 8.11
CA ALA A 211 5.12 -14.81 7.86
C ALA A 211 5.97 -14.61 9.13
N VAL A 212 5.34 -14.41 10.29
CA VAL A 212 6.05 -14.25 11.58
C VAL A 212 6.34 -15.58 12.29
N SER A 213 5.88 -16.71 11.72
CA SER A 213 6.21 -18.05 12.22
C SER A 213 7.72 -18.35 12.10
N LEU A 214 8.21 -19.37 12.83
CA LEU A 214 9.61 -19.81 12.72
C LEU A 214 10.01 -20.14 11.28
N LYS A 215 9.09 -20.73 10.50
CA LYS A 215 9.30 -21.03 9.09
C LYS A 215 9.38 -19.75 8.24
N GLY A 216 8.50 -18.78 8.48
CA GLY A 216 8.53 -17.49 7.80
C GLY A 216 9.79 -16.69 8.11
N VAL A 217 10.21 -16.66 9.38
CA VAL A 217 11.45 -16.01 9.79
C VAL A 217 12.67 -16.65 9.12
N ALA A 218 12.72 -17.98 8.99
CA ALA A 218 13.79 -18.66 8.27
C ALA A 218 13.83 -18.32 6.77
N GLN A 219 12.68 -17.93 6.19
CA GLN A 219 12.55 -17.53 4.80
C GLN A 219 12.67 -16.01 4.59
N SER A 220 12.85 -15.23 5.65
CA SER A 220 12.87 -13.76 5.60
C SER A 220 13.79 -13.15 4.53
N PRO A 221 15.00 -13.69 4.22
CA PRO A 221 15.82 -13.13 3.15
C PRO A 221 15.18 -13.28 1.76
N ARG A 222 14.48 -14.41 1.51
CA ARG A 222 13.75 -14.64 0.27
C ARG A 222 12.52 -13.75 0.16
N LEU A 223 11.76 -13.62 1.23
CA LEU A 223 10.57 -12.76 1.31
C LEU A 223 10.94 -11.29 1.10
N LEU A 224 12.04 -10.83 1.72
CA LEU A 224 12.55 -9.49 1.50
C LEU A 224 12.94 -9.26 0.04
N ARG A 225 13.61 -10.22 -0.60
CA ARG A 225 13.97 -10.12 -2.01
C ARG A 225 12.74 -10.01 -2.90
N ILE A 226 11.74 -10.89 -2.71
CA ILE A 226 10.47 -10.84 -3.45
C ILE A 226 9.81 -9.46 -3.26
N PHE A 227 9.75 -8.99 -2.02
CA PHE A 227 9.19 -7.66 -1.74
C PHE A 227 9.94 -6.57 -2.53
N LEU A 228 11.26 -6.57 -2.51
CA LEU A 228 12.07 -5.57 -3.22
C LEU A 228 11.95 -5.69 -4.75
N ASP A 229 11.87 -6.91 -5.28
CA ASP A 229 11.79 -7.16 -6.73
C ASP A 229 10.42 -6.78 -7.33
N HIS A 230 9.35 -6.79 -6.51
CA HIS A 230 7.98 -6.53 -6.95
C HIS A 230 7.35 -5.26 -6.38
N THR A 231 8.14 -4.46 -5.67
CA THR A 231 7.68 -3.22 -5.03
C THR A 231 8.42 -2.03 -5.62
N GLU A 232 7.65 -1.03 -6.04
CA GLU A 232 8.16 0.29 -6.36
C GLU A 232 7.84 1.24 -5.22
N THR A 233 8.81 1.97 -4.72
CA THR A 233 8.63 2.87 -3.57
C THR A 233 9.71 3.96 -3.55
N ASP A 234 9.36 5.12 -3.01
CA ASP A 234 10.30 6.19 -2.66
C ASP A 234 10.76 6.12 -1.20
N LEU A 235 10.26 5.12 -0.43
CA LEU A 235 10.63 4.95 0.96
C LEU A 235 12.01 4.33 1.10
N THR A 236 12.80 4.88 2.03
CA THR A 236 14.10 4.33 2.42
C THR A 236 13.95 3.16 3.41
N ALA A 237 15.00 2.36 3.57
CA ALA A 237 15.05 1.32 4.61
C ALA A 237 14.76 1.88 6.02
N GLY A 238 15.25 3.10 6.33
CA GLY A 238 14.95 3.78 7.58
C GLY A 238 13.47 4.14 7.74
N ASN A 239 12.77 4.48 6.64
CA ASN A 239 11.32 4.71 6.67
C ASN A 239 10.55 3.42 6.94
N PHE A 240 10.93 2.30 6.31
CA PHE A 240 10.32 0.99 6.59
C PHE A 240 10.52 0.56 8.05
N LEU A 241 11.72 0.75 8.61
CA LEU A 241 11.98 0.46 10.03
C LEU A 241 11.10 1.32 10.94
N TRP A 242 10.97 2.62 10.65
CA TRP A 242 10.11 3.52 11.41
C TRP A 242 8.63 3.09 11.37
N LEU A 243 8.14 2.72 10.18
CA LEU A 243 6.77 2.22 10.00
C LEU A 243 6.56 0.90 10.76
N ALA A 244 7.52 -0.03 10.68
CA ALA A 244 7.46 -1.32 11.38
C ALA A 244 7.46 -1.13 12.91
N GLU A 245 8.35 -0.29 13.45
CA GLU A 245 8.35 0.05 14.89
C GLU A 245 7.02 0.67 15.31
N THR A 246 6.49 1.61 14.52
CA THR A 246 5.20 2.26 14.81
C THR A 246 4.06 1.26 14.79
N ALA A 247 4.06 0.33 13.84
CA ALA A 247 3.06 -0.75 13.77
C ALA A 247 3.15 -1.71 14.97
N LEU A 248 4.36 -2.06 15.41
CA LEU A 248 4.57 -2.89 16.61
C LEU A 248 4.13 -2.20 17.91
N LEU A 249 4.23 -0.87 17.97
CA LEU A 249 3.82 -0.06 19.12
C LEU A 249 2.32 0.28 19.09
N ALA A 250 1.66 0.12 17.96
CA ALA A 250 0.23 0.40 17.83
C ALA A 250 -0.61 -0.58 18.67
N ASP A 251 -1.65 -0.06 19.27
CA ASP A 251 -2.61 -0.89 19.99
C ASP A 251 -3.48 -1.64 18.97
N ARG A 252 -3.57 -2.97 19.09
CA ARG A 252 -4.33 -3.81 18.14
C ARG A 252 -5.80 -3.38 18.02
N ASP A 253 -6.38 -2.89 19.11
CA ASP A 253 -7.76 -2.39 19.15
C ASP A 253 -7.89 -0.98 18.54
N ASN A 254 -6.78 -0.33 18.21
CA ASN A 254 -6.72 1.03 17.65
C ASN A 254 -6.33 1.03 16.16
N ILE A 255 -6.61 -0.07 15.46
CA ILE A 255 -6.53 -0.12 13.99
C ILE A 255 -7.85 0.34 13.43
N GLN A 256 -7.85 1.50 12.79
CA GLN A 256 -9.05 2.15 12.27
C GLN A 256 -9.12 2.00 10.75
N THR A 257 -10.30 1.78 10.22
CA THR A 257 -10.53 1.68 8.78
C THR A 257 -11.66 2.59 8.35
N ALA A 258 -11.51 3.25 7.20
CA ALA A 258 -12.53 4.07 6.58
C ALA A 258 -12.45 3.96 5.05
N THR A 259 -13.42 4.53 4.37
CA THR A 259 -13.40 4.73 2.91
C THR A 259 -13.70 6.19 2.65
N LEU A 260 -13.02 6.83 1.68
CA LEU A 260 -13.35 8.19 1.31
C LEU A 260 -14.82 8.28 0.88
N PRO A 261 -15.60 9.15 1.52
CA PRO A 261 -17.04 9.21 1.29
C PRO A 261 -17.40 9.86 -0.04
N GLY A 262 -18.45 9.36 -0.65
CA GLY A 262 -18.96 9.81 -1.93
C GLY A 262 -20.18 9.00 -2.35
N SER A 263 -20.55 9.11 -3.60
CA SER A 263 -21.70 8.37 -4.17
C SER A 263 -21.44 7.94 -5.62
N PRO A 264 -21.97 6.77 -6.04
CA PRO A 264 -21.94 6.40 -7.44
C PRO A 264 -22.81 7.35 -8.27
N ARG A 265 -22.28 7.79 -9.42
CA ARG A 265 -23.01 8.64 -10.39
C ARG A 265 -22.75 8.17 -11.82
N ALA A 266 -23.79 8.17 -12.63
CA ALA A 266 -23.67 8.00 -14.08
C ALA A 266 -23.35 9.36 -14.72
N ILE A 267 -22.26 9.42 -15.50
CA ILE A 267 -21.83 10.63 -16.22
C ILE A 267 -21.51 10.21 -17.66
N GLY A 268 -22.32 10.67 -18.61
CA GLY A 268 -22.30 10.13 -19.97
C GLY A 268 -22.59 8.62 -19.95
N ASP A 269 -21.78 7.85 -20.65
CA ASP A 269 -21.91 6.38 -20.71
C ASP A 269 -21.15 5.66 -19.59
N GLY A 270 -20.53 6.41 -18.64
CA GLY A 270 -19.71 5.86 -17.57
C GLY A 270 -20.37 5.92 -16.21
N SER A 271 -20.03 4.94 -15.33
CA SER A 271 -20.34 4.98 -13.90
C SER A 271 -19.09 5.35 -13.12
N TYR A 272 -19.20 6.37 -12.27
CA TYR A 272 -18.10 6.93 -11.48
C TYR A 272 -18.49 7.02 -9.99
N TYR A 273 -17.48 7.03 -9.13
CA TYR A 273 -17.66 7.35 -7.72
C TYR A 273 -17.26 8.82 -7.50
N VAL A 274 -18.22 9.67 -7.17
CA VAL A 274 -18.00 11.10 -6.96
C VAL A 274 -17.86 11.36 -5.49
N LEU A 275 -16.70 11.87 -5.07
CA LEU A 275 -16.39 12.18 -3.69
C LEU A 275 -17.21 13.38 -3.20
N ASP A 276 -17.62 13.36 -1.92
CA ASP A 276 -18.24 14.49 -1.23
C ASP A 276 -17.18 15.30 -0.49
N PRO A 277 -16.90 16.57 -0.89
CA PRO A 277 -15.78 17.33 -0.36
C PRO A 277 -15.83 17.54 1.16
N ALA A 278 -17.01 17.84 1.72
CA ALA A 278 -17.15 18.11 3.15
C ALA A 278 -16.89 16.86 3.98
N SER A 279 -17.48 15.73 3.59
CA SER A 279 -17.29 14.44 4.25
C SER A 279 -15.86 13.89 4.06
N VAL A 280 -15.23 14.16 2.89
CA VAL A 280 -13.82 13.82 2.65
C VAL A 280 -12.92 14.59 3.60
N ALA A 281 -13.05 15.92 3.70
CA ALA A 281 -12.26 16.74 4.62
C ALA A 281 -12.37 16.22 6.07
N GLN A 282 -13.58 15.90 6.52
CA GLN A 282 -13.82 15.32 7.86
C GLN A 282 -13.11 13.96 8.02
N THR A 283 -13.23 13.06 7.03
CA THR A 283 -12.60 11.74 7.06
C THR A 283 -11.08 11.85 7.07
N VAL A 284 -10.53 12.71 6.21
CA VAL A 284 -9.09 12.96 6.13
C VAL A 284 -8.54 13.49 7.47
N ASN A 285 -9.19 14.48 8.08
CA ASN A 285 -8.76 15.04 9.36
C ASN A 285 -8.85 14.02 10.51
N THR A 286 -9.81 13.13 10.46
CA THR A 286 -9.99 12.10 11.50
C THR A 286 -8.93 11.00 11.40
N TYR A 287 -8.59 10.55 10.18
CA TYR A 287 -7.86 9.31 9.99
C TYR A 287 -6.46 9.46 9.39
N CYS A 288 -6.21 10.48 8.55
CA CYS A 288 -4.99 10.48 7.74
C CYS A 288 -4.26 11.81 7.58
N ASN A 289 -4.74 12.91 8.20
CA ASN A 289 -4.06 14.20 8.11
C ASN A 289 -2.80 14.26 9.00
N PRO A 290 -1.56 14.33 8.42
CA PRO A 290 -0.33 14.44 9.18
C PRO A 290 0.06 15.88 9.52
N TYR A 291 -0.81 16.86 9.26
CA TYR A 291 -0.57 18.29 9.52
C TYR A 291 -1.35 18.80 10.73
N ALA A 292 -0.80 19.81 11.39
CA ALA A 292 -1.45 20.46 12.54
C ALA A 292 -2.70 21.24 12.11
N ARG A 293 -2.72 21.79 10.89
CA ARG A 293 -3.87 22.43 10.27
C ARG A 293 -4.84 21.39 9.71
N ASP A 294 -6.11 21.59 9.93
CA ASP A 294 -7.14 20.78 9.29
C ASP A 294 -7.22 21.07 7.79
N VAL A 295 -7.46 20.02 7.03
CA VAL A 295 -7.86 20.10 5.61
C VAL A 295 -9.28 20.63 5.55
N THR A 296 -9.50 21.62 4.68
CA THR A 296 -10.81 22.19 4.39
C THR A 296 -11.25 21.84 2.97
N THR A 297 -12.48 22.16 2.62
CA THR A 297 -12.96 21.98 1.24
C THR A 297 -12.19 22.79 0.21
N ASP A 298 -11.58 23.90 0.62
CA ASP A 298 -10.79 24.78 -0.25
C ASP A 298 -9.41 24.16 -0.61
N ASP A 299 -8.96 23.19 0.17
CA ASP A 299 -7.73 22.43 -0.08
C ASP A 299 -7.96 21.26 -1.04
N LEU A 300 -9.22 20.96 -1.38
CA LEU A 300 -9.61 19.82 -2.21
C LEU A 300 -9.95 20.27 -3.64
N GLU A 301 -9.43 19.55 -4.63
CA GLU A 301 -9.76 19.76 -6.04
C GLU A 301 -10.60 18.59 -6.57
N ILE A 302 -11.72 18.30 -5.89
CA ILE A 302 -12.61 17.18 -6.22
C ILE A 302 -13.52 17.55 -7.40
N ARG A 303 -13.48 16.72 -8.45
CA ARG A 303 -14.37 16.84 -9.60
C ARG A 303 -15.79 16.42 -9.25
N GLN A 304 -16.77 17.26 -9.54
CA GLN A 304 -18.17 17.04 -9.20
C GLN A 304 -19.03 16.45 -10.32
N GLY A 305 -18.50 16.27 -11.54
CA GLY A 305 -19.20 15.74 -12.70
C GLY A 305 -19.44 16.79 -13.77
#